data_466c000823b1c43e9f97fb560463b247
#
_entry.id   466c000823b1c43e9f97fb560463b247
#
_cell.length_a   1.000
_cell.length_b   1.000
_cell.length_c   1.000
_cell.angle_alpha   90.00
_cell.angle_beta   90.00
_cell.angle_gamma   90.00
#
_symmetry.space_group_name_H-M   'P 1'
#
loop_
_entity.id
_entity.type
_entity.pdbx_description
1 polymer ?
#
loop_
_entity_poly.entity_id
_entity_poly.type
_entity_poly.pdbx_seq_one_letter_code
_entity_poly.pdbx_strand_id
1 'polypeptide(L)'
;MKKVMLTTGGTGGHIYPALAVADRLKIKGIDAVFVGSTERMEKDLVPESGHKFIGLDISVPRGFKNIRKYLKAIRAAFKVIKEEKPDAIIGFGNYISLPIIIAGILLRKKIY
;
A
#
# COMPACT_ATOMS: atom_id res chain seq x y z
N MET A 1 -9.16 -12.94 -9.94
CA MET A 1 -8.83 -11.66 -9.27
C MET A 1 -9.22 -10.48 -10.12
N LYS A 2 -9.86 -9.51 -9.54
CA LYS A 2 -10.28 -8.30 -10.24
C LYS A 2 -9.48 -7.06 -9.79
N LYS A 3 -9.04 -7.02 -8.55
CA LYS A 3 -8.31 -5.88 -7.98
C LYS A 3 -7.22 -6.36 -7.01
N VAL A 4 -6.04 -5.80 -7.15
CA VAL A 4 -4.90 -6.07 -6.28
C VAL A 4 -4.41 -4.75 -5.70
N MET A 5 -4.16 -4.73 -4.40
CA MET A 5 -3.58 -3.59 -3.70
C MET A 5 -2.08 -3.83 -3.56
N LEU A 6 -1.29 -2.81 -3.93
CA LEU A 6 0.16 -2.87 -3.79
C LEU A 6 0.60 -1.85 -2.77
N THR A 7 1.41 -2.28 -1.82
CA THR A 7 1.96 -1.38 -0.81
C THR A 7 3.47 -1.40 -0.90
N THR A 8 4.06 -0.23 -0.97
CA THR A 8 5.48 -0.07 -1.23
C THR A 8 6.07 0.99 -0.30
N GLY A 9 7.35 0.90 -0.07
CA GLY A 9 8.07 1.86 0.76
C GLY A 9 8.78 2.92 -0.07
N GLY A 10 9.03 4.05 0.54
CA GLY A 10 9.42 5.31 -0.05
C GLY A 10 10.75 5.44 -0.78
N THR A 11 11.34 4.36 -1.28
CA THR A 11 12.56 4.44 -2.09
C THR A 11 12.31 3.95 -3.51
N GLY A 12 13.05 4.49 -4.48
CA GLY A 12 12.94 4.06 -5.87
C GLY A 12 13.17 2.56 -6.06
N GLY A 13 14.02 1.94 -5.25
CA GLY A 13 14.28 0.52 -5.30
C GLY A 13 13.07 -0.36 -5.01
N HIS A 14 12.10 0.14 -4.25
CA HIS A 14 10.85 -0.57 -3.96
C HIS A 14 9.73 -0.19 -4.92
N ILE A 15 9.70 1.05 -5.36
CA ILE A 15 8.63 1.59 -6.20
C ILE A 15 8.65 1.01 -7.61
N TYR A 16 9.83 0.97 -8.25
CA TYR A 16 9.93 0.51 -9.63
C TYR A 16 9.53 -0.94 -9.82
N PRO A 17 9.94 -1.89 -8.97
CA PRO A 17 9.42 -3.25 -9.05
C PRO A 17 7.90 -3.33 -8.90
N ALA A 18 7.33 -2.52 -8.00
CA ALA A 18 5.90 -2.48 -7.79
C ALA A 18 5.16 -1.95 -9.02
N LEU A 19 5.69 -0.92 -9.67
CA LEU A 19 5.13 -0.38 -10.90
C LEU A 19 5.16 -1.41 -12.02
N ALA A 20 6.25 -2.17 -12.14
CA ALA A 20 6.36 -3.24 -13.13
C ALA A 20 5.29 -4.31 -12.91
N VAL A 21 5.06 -4.71 -11.67
CA VAL A 21 4.00 -5.67 -11.34
C VAL A 21 2.63 -5.11 -11.68
N ALA A 22 2.37 -3.85 -11.36
CA ALA A 22 1.10 -3.19 -11.66
C ALA A 22 0.83 -3.13 -13.17
N ASP A 23 1.85 -2.84 -13.97
CA ASP A 23 1.73 -2.81 -15.42
C ASP A 23 1.35 -4.19 -15.97
N ARG A 24 1.95 -5.24 -15.44
CA ARG A 24 1.62 -6.62 -15.83
C ARG A 24 0.21 -7.01 -15.43
N LEU A 25 -0.23 -6.60 -14.26
CA LEU A 25 -1.61 -6.85 -13.81
C LEU A 25 -2.61 -6.15 -14.72
N LYS A 26 -2.31 -4.92 -15.11
CA LYS A 26 -3.18 -4.16 -16.01
C LYS A 26 -3.32 -4.85 -17.36
N ILE A 27 -2.24 -5.40 -17.91
CA ILE A 27 -2.27 -6.16 -19.15
C ILE A 27 -3.21 -7.36 -19.03
N LYS A 28 -3.28 -7.98 -17.86
CA LYS A 28 -4.15 -9.13 -17.58
C LYS A 28 -5.58 -8.74 -17.20
N GLY A 29 -5.92 -7.46 -17.27
CA GLY A 29 -7.26 -6.98 -16.92
C GLY A 29 -7.52 -6.90 -15.42
N ILE A 30 -6.48 -6.86 -14.60
CA ILE A 30 -6.58 -6.76 -13.15
C ILE A 30 -6.27 -5.32 -12.73
N ASP A 31 -7.18 -4.71 -11.98
CA ASP A 31 -6.96 -3.36 -11.45
C ASP A 31 -5.90 -3.37 -10.36
N ALA A 32 -4.99 -2.42 -10.42
CA ALA A 32 -3.97 -2.22 -9.40
C ALA A 32 -4.19 -0.89 -8.69
N VAL A 33 -4.16 -0.91 -7.36
CA VAL A 33 -4.23 0.30 -6.56
C VAL A 33 -3.04 0.31 -5.60
N PHE A 34 -2.36 1.45 -5.55
CA PHE A 34 -1.21 1.63 -4.67
C PHE A 34 -1.63 2.33 -3.39
N VAL A 35 -1.08 1.87 -2.28
CA VAL A 35 -1.24 2.52 -0.99
C VAL A 35 0.14 2.75 -0.39
N GLY A 36 0.42 3.96 0.01
CA GLY A 36 1.71 4.32 0.57
C GLY A 36 1.65 5.63 1.33
N SER A 37 2.83 6.16 1.68
CA SER A 37 2.94 7.39 2.43
C SER A 37 2.76 8.62 1.54
N THR A 38 2.04 9.61 2.03
CA THR A 38 1.90 10.90 1.34
C THR A 38 3.19 11.73 1.32
N GLU A 39 4.18 11.33 2.12
CA GLU A 39 5.44 12.09 2.25
C GLU A 39 6.57 11.51 1.42
N ARG A 40 6.32 10.48 0.62
CA ARG A 40 7.36 9.77 -0.11
C ARG A 40 7.19 9.89 -1.62
N MET A 41 8.17 9.34 -2.35
CA MET A 41 8.22 9.42 -3.81
C MET A 41 7.00 8.81 -4.50
N GLU A 42 6.38 7.81 -3.89
CA GLU A 42 5.26 7.10 -4.50
C GLU A 42 4.07 8.01 -4.78
N LYS A 43 3.86 9.07 -4.00
CA LYS A 43 2.75 9.99 -4.24
C LYS A 43 2.84 10.71 -5.59
N ASP A 44 4.06 10.85 -6.12
CA ASP A 44 4.31 11.50 -7.41
C ASP A 44 4.49 10.47 -8.52
N LEU A 45 5.31 9.45 -8.27
CA LEU A 45 5.67 8.45 -9.29
C LEU A 45 4.51 7.56 -9.69
N VAL A 46 3.65 7.18 -8.75
CA VAL A 46 2.56 6.26 -9.03
C VAL A 46 1.50 6.89 -9.92
N PRO A 47 0.99 8.11 -9.61
CA PRO A 47 0.04 8.76 -10.51
C PRO A 47 0.62 9.06 -11.90
N GLU A 48 1.90 9.46 -11.99
CA GLU A 48 2.57 9.68 -13.27
C GLU A 48 2.61 8.43 -14.14
N SER A 49 2.66 7.26 -13.51
CA SER A 49 2.65 5.97 -14.20
C SER A 49 1.26 5.51 -14.62
N GLY A 50 0.21 6.28 -14.32
CA GLY A 50 -1.15 5.96 -14.69
C GLY A 50 -1.87 5.02 -13.76
N HIS A 51 -1.36 4.82 -12.54
CA HIS A 51 -1.98 3.96 -11.53
C HIS A 51 -2.61 4.78 -10.42
N LYS A 52 -3.67 4.24 -9.82
CA LYS A 52 -4.34 4.88 -8.70
C LYS A 52 -3.44 4.82 -7.46
N PHE A 53 -3.34 5.93 -6.75
CA PHE A 53 -2.56 6.02 -5.52
C PHE A 53 -3.42 6.56 -4.38
N ILE A 54 -3.37 5.88 -3.25
CA ILE A 54 -4.03 6.31 -2.02
C ILE A 54 -2.94 6.56 -0.98
N GLY A 55 -2.80 7.82 -0.56
CA GLY A 55 -1.81 8.19 0.43
C GLY A 55 -2.35 8.07 1.85
N LEU A 56 -1.54 7.50 2.74
CA LEU A 56 -1.82 7.45 4.16
C LEU A 56 -0.72 8.21 4.91
N ASP A 57 -1.09 8.83 6.02
CA ASP A 57 -0.13 9.48 6.90
C ASP A 57 0.54 8.39 7.75
N ILE A 58 1.62 7.84 7.23
CA ILE A 58 2.38 6.77 7.89
C ILE A 58 3.74 7.34 8.31
N SER A 59 4.00 7.37 9.60
CA SER A 59 5.29 7.77 10.14
C SER A 59 5.98 6.59 10.80
N VAL A 60 7.33 6.65 10.85
CA VAL A 60 8.14 5.63 11.51
C VAL A 60 7.89 5.69 13.01
N PRO A 61 7.47 4.57 13.64
CA PRO A 61 7.34 4.56 15.09
C PRO A 61 8.74 4.62 15.73
N ARG A 62 8.98 5.66 16.50
CA ARG A 62 10.18 5.82 17.30
C ARG A 62 9.78 5.73 18.77
N GLY A 63 9.89 4.53 19.36
CA GLY A 63 9.53 4.29 20.74
C GLY A 63 8.02 4.32 21.00
N PHE A 64 7.64 4.26 22.27
CA PHE A 64 6.24 4.13 22.67
C PHE A 64 5.39 5.37 22.39
N LYS A 65 6.01 6.52 22.20
CA LYS A 65 5.28 7.78 21.96
C LYS A 65 4.55 7.82 20.63
N ASN A 66 4.93 6.96 19.68
CA ASN A 66 4.37 6.96 18.33
C ASN A 66 3.37 5.82 18.09
N ILE A 67 3.04 5.04 19.13
CA ILE A 67 2.07 3.95 19.02
C ILE A 67 0.71 4.47 18.55
N ARG A 68 0.26 5.62 19.03
CA ARG A 68 -1.02 6.20 18.63
C ARG A 68 -1.05 6.52 17.13
N LYS A 69 0.04 7.08 16.58
CA LYS A 69 0.15 7.35 15.16
C LYS A 69 0.12 6.07 14.34
N TYR A 70 0.78 5.04 14.84
CA TYR A 70 0.81 3.74 14.20
C TYR A 70 -0.58 3.09 14.18
N LEU A 71 -1.29 3.16 15.28
CA LEU A 71 -2.66 2.66 15.37
C LEU A 71 -3.60 3.43 14.45
N LYS A 72 -3.41 4.74 14.30
CA LYS A 72 -4.15 5.54 13.33
C LYS A 72 -3.87 5.10 11.90
N ALA A 73 -2.62 4.78 11.59
CA ALA A 73 -2.24 4.28 10.27
C ALA A 73 -2.92 2.94 9.97
N ILE A 74 -2.96 2.04 10.95
CA ILE A 74 -3.64 0.75 10.82
C ILE A 74 -5.15 0.96 10.59
N ARG A 75 -5.77 1.88 11.33
CA ARG A 75 -7.18 2.22 11.15
C ARG A 75 -7.47 2.76 9.75
N ALA A 76 -6.62 3.68 9.28
CA ALA A 76 -6.75 4.23 7.94
C ALA A 76 -6.60 3.14 6.89
N ALA A 77 -5.65 2.21 7.10
CA ALA A 77 -5.46 1.07 6.22
C ALA A 77 -6.69 0.16 6.20
N PHE A 78 -7.29 -0.09 7.35
CA PHE A 78 -8.55 -0.85 7.46
C PHE A 78 -9.64 -0.24 6.59
N LYS A 79 -9.83 1.07 6.72
CA LYS A 79 -10.84 1.80 5.97
C LYS A 79 -10.59 1.69 4.47
N VAL A 80 -9.35 1.90 4.04
CA VAL A 80 -8.98 1.82 2.62
C VAL A 80 -9.22 0.41 2.07
N ILE A 81 -8.82 -0.63 2.79
CA ILE A 81 -9.03 -2.01 2.35
C ILE A 81 -10.51 -2.32 2.24
N LYS A 82 -11.32 -1.86 3.18
CA LYS A 82 -12.77 -2.06 3.13
C LYS A 82 -13.43 -1.32 1.97
N GLU A 83 -12.98 -0.12 1.66
CA GLU A 83 -13.51 0.69 0.57
C GLU A 83 -13.10 0.16 -0.80
N GLU A 84 -11.83 -0.20 -0.97
CA GLU A 84 -11.29 -0.66 -2.25
C GLU A 84 -11.62 -2.13 -2.54
N LYS A 85 -11.85 -2.92 -1.52
CA LYS A 85 -12.19 -4.35 -1.63
C LYS A 85 -11.23 -5.13 -2.52
N PRO A 86 -9.92 -5.07 -2.26
CA PRO A 86 -8.97 -5.83 -3.07
C PRO A 86 -9.11 -7.32 -2.84
N ASP A 87 -8.82 -8.10 -3.86
CA ASP A 87 -8.78 -9.56 -3.76
C ASP A 87 -7.49 -10.04 -3.11
N ALA A 88 -6.42 -9.28 -3.26
CA ALA A 88 -5.12 -9.61 -2.68
C ALA A 88 -4.33 -8.34 -2.40
N ILE A 89 -3.34 -8.45 -1.51
CA ILE A 89 -2.42 -7.38 -1.16
C ILE A 89 -1.01 -7.88 -1.39
N ILE A 90 -0.21 -7.13 -2.13
CA ILE A 90 1.20 -7.44 -2.37
C ILE A 90 2.05 -6.40 -1.64
N GLY A 91 2.89 -6.86 -0.71
CA GLY A 91 3.82 -6.01 0.02
C GLY A 91 5.21 -6.05 -0.59
N PHE A 92 5.80 -4.88 -0.84
CA PHE A 92 7.14 -4.75 -1.40
C PHE A 92 8.18 -4.40 -0.34
N GLY A 93 7.90 -4.74 0.91
CA GLY A 93 8.81 -4.49 2.01
C GLY A 93 8.70 -3.08 2.57
N ASN A 94 9.58 -2.75 3.52
CA ASN A 94 9.60 -1.48 4.23
C ASN A 94 8.52 -1.37 5.31
N TYR A 95 8.82 -0.56 6.33
CA TYR A 95 7.92 -0.31 7.46
C TYR A 95 6.61 0.37 7.05
N ILE A 96 6.60 1.08 5.93
CA ILE A 96 5.41 1.77 5.42
C ILE A 96 4.32 0.78 5.04
N SER A 97 4.70 -0.40 4.56
CA SER A 97 3.77 -1.45 4.17
C SER A 97 3.13 -2.16 5.38
N LEU A 98 3.75 -2.09 6.53
CA LEU A 98 3.36 -2.90 7.69
C LEU A 98 1.93 -2.62 8.18
N PRO A 99 1.46 -1.36 8.32
CA PRO A 99 0.06 -1.13 8.71
C PRO A 99 -0.95 -1.73 7.73
N ILE A 100 -0.65 -1.67 6.44
CA ILE A 100 -1.51 -2.24 5.40
C ILE A 100 -1.56 -3.77 5.54
N ILE A 101 -0.42 -4.39 5.74
CA ILE A 101 -0.31 -5.85 5.89
C ILE A 101 -1.06 -6.31 7.15
N ILE A 102 -0.89 -5.62 8.27
CA ILE A 102 -1.58 -5.95 9.52
C ILE A 102 -3.11 -5.85 9.31
N ALA A 103 -3.58 -4.76 8.74
CA ALA A 103 -5.01 -4.59 8.48
C ALA A 103 -5.53 -5.67 7.52
N GLY A 104 -4.75 -6.01 6.49
CA GLY A 104 -5.11 -7.07 5.55
C GLY A 104 -5.23 -8.43 6.20
N ILE A 105 -4.31 -8.77 7.10
CA ILE A 105 -4.36 -10.02 7.85
C ILE A 105 -5.63 -10.08 8.70
N LEU A 106 -5.94 -8.99 9.40
CA LEU A 106 -7.13 -8.92 10.25
C LEU A 106 -8.42 -9.02 9.42
N LEU A 107 -8.42 -8.56 8.20
CA LEU A 107 -9.55 -8.66 7.28
C LEU A 107 -9.52 -9.93 6.43
N ARG A 108 -8.61 -10.86 6.71
CA ARG A 108 -8.47 -12.15 6.03
C ARG A 108 -8.26 -12.03 4.53
N LYS A 109 -7.51 -11.02 4.11
CA LYS A 109 -7.12 -10.88 2.70
C LYS A 109 -5.92 -11.76 2.40
N LYS A 110 -5.78 -12.16 1.14
CA LYS A 110 -4.58 -12.88 0.68
C LYS A 110 -3.42 -11.89 0.59
N ILE A 111 -2.29 -12.23 1.21
CA ILE A 111 -1.11 -11.36 1.26
C ILE A 111 0.09 -12.09 0.65
N TYR A 112 0.77 -11.38 -0.22
CA TYR A 112 1.95 -11.89 -0.91
C TYR A 112 3.18 -11.06 -0.68
#